data_bb180935fc32ef7b9eefaaed3175d53d
#
_entry.id   bb180935fc32ef7b9eefaaed3175d53d
#
_cell.length_a   1.000
_cell.length_b   1.000
_cell.length_c   1.000
_cell.angle_alpha   90.00
_cell.angle_beta   90.00
_cell.angle_gamma   90.00
#
_symmetry.space_group_name_H-M   'P 1'
#
loop_
_entity.id
_entity.type
_entity.pdbx_description
1 polymer ?
#
loop_
_entity_poly.entity_id
_entity_poly.type
_entity_poly.pdbx_seq_one_letter_code
_entity_poly.pdbx_strand_id
1 'polypeptide(L)'
;MAVTDIDILVGSQSPKEGWEKDKHDLNEGAGGEFLYLAWELNGTKKPVTDLYIVEGESEEPPRGYYKISTDLNKGAGGKYLYLSFSREGTKPITDLAVVAGDSEKVPAPAGFTRYDQDLNAGAKGKFIYICYKQQA
;
A
#
# COMPACT_ATOMS: atom_id res chain seq x y z
N MET A 1 1.74 13.13 14.61
CA MET A 1 1.63 11.70 14.28
C MET A 1 2.17 11.48 12.87
N ALA A 2 2.97 10.44 12.67
CA ALA A 2 3.58 10.19 11.38
C ALA A 2 3.72 8.69 11.14
N VAL A 3 3.52 8.25 9.89
CA VAL A 3 3.83 6.88 9.46
C VAL A 3 5.35 6.77 9.35
N THR A 4 5.93 5.83 10.06
CA THR A 4 7.38 5.66 10.12
C THR A 4 7.89 4.38 9.48
N ASP A 5 6.99 3.45 9.15
CA ASP A 5 7.35 2.25 8.38
C ASP A 5 6.10 1.61 7.78
N ILE A 6 6.28 0.81 6.74
CA ILE A 6 5.18 0.16 6.02
C ILE A 6 5.61 -1.26 5.68
N ASP A 7 4.66 -2.19 5.69
CA ASP A 7 4.90 -3.58 5.31
C ASP A 7 3.65 -4.18 4.65
N ILE A 8 3.83 -5.29 3.96
CA ILE A 8 2.73 -6.07 3.38
C ILE A 8 2.74 -7.43 4.07
N LEU A 9 1.63 -7.77 4.71
CA LEU A 9 1.46 -9.04 5.41
C LEU A 9 0.83 -10.06 4.49
N VAL A 10 1.27 -11.30 4.55
CA VAL A 10 0.79 -12.40 3.70
C VAL A 10 0.03 -13.40 4.54
N GLY A 11 -1.18 -13.76 4.08
CA GLY A 11 -2.02 -14.78 4.74
C GLY A 11 -2.46 -14.37 6.12
N SER A 12 -2.26 -15.23 7.10
CA SER A 12 -2.68 -14.98 8.48
C SER A 12 -1.57 -14.32 9.33
N GLN A 13 -0.54 -13.81 8.70
CA GLN A 13 0.55 -13.13 9.38
C GLN A 13 0.01 -11.97 10.22
N SER A 14 0.43 -11.89 11.48
CA SER A 14 0.04 -10.79 12.35
C SER A 14 1.00 -9.61 12.18
N PRO A 15 0.53 -8.38 12.35
CA PRO A 15 1.43 -7.23 12.33
C PRO A 15 2.34 -7.25 13.55
N LYS A 16 3.46 -6.56 13.46
CA LYS A 16 4.33 -6.35 14.61
C LYS A 16 3.57 -5.59 15.70
N GLU A 17 3.98 -5.79 16.95
CA GLU A 17 3.32 -5.13 18.07
C GLU A 17 3.34 -3.61 17.88
N GLY A 18 2.18 -2.99 18.07
CA GLY A 18 2.03 -1.55 17.95
C GLY A 18 1.79 -1.06 16.52
N TRP A 19 1.82 -1.95 15.53
CA TRP A 19 1.53 -1.59 14.15
C TRP A 19 0.04 -1.65 13.86
N GLU A 20 -0.40 -0.80 12.94
CA GLU A 20 -1.76 -0.84 12.41
C GLU A 20 -1.84 -1.80 11.23
N LYS A 21 -3.00 -2.41 11.03
CA LYS A 21 -3.25 -3.29 9.89
C LYS A 21 -4.60 -2.94 9.28
N ASP A 22 -4.64 -2.69 7.98
CA ASP A 22 -5.91 -2.50 7.29
C ASP A 22 -6.58 -3.87 7.06
N LYS A 23 -7.90 -3.88 7.10
CA LYS A 23 -8.68 -5.13 7.02
C LYS A 23 -8.93 -5.64 5.61
N HIS A 24 -8.65 -4.83 4.59
CA HIS A 24 -8.94 -5.20 3.20
C HIS A 24 -7.84 -6.10 2.64
N ASP A 25 -8.23 -7.22 2.05
CA ASP A 25 -7.34 -8.05 1.27
C ASP A 25 -7.01 -7.32 -0.02
N LEU A 26 -5.73 -7.07 -0.26
CA LEU A 26 -5.27 -6.34 -1.46
C LEU A 26 -5.48 -7.14 -2.75
N ASN A 27 -5.82 -8.43 -2.65
CA ASN A 27 -6.21 -9.28 -3.77
C ASN A 27 -7.69 -9.64 -3.75
N GLU A 28 -8.52 -8.84 -3.09
CA GLU A 28 -9.93 -9.17 -2.89
C GLU A 28 -10.62 -9.49 -4.23
N GLY A 29 -11.21 -10.69 -4.31
CA GLY A 29 -11.90 -11.13 -5.50
C GLY A 29 -11.02 -11.62 -6.64
N ALA A 30 -9.71 -11.54 -6.50
CA ALA A 30 -8.78 -11.92 -7.58
C ALA A 30 -8.28 -13.37 -7.49
N GLY A 31 -8.52 -14.05 -6.37
CA GLY A 31 -8.16 -15.46 -6.20
C GLY A 31 -6.70 -15.72 -5.81
N GLY A 32 -5.93 -14.69 -5.55
CA GLY A 32 -4.55 -14.85 -5.11
C GLY A 32 -4.41 -14.99 -3.61
N GLU A 33 -3.20 -14.79 -3.09
CA GLU A 33 -2.96 -14.84 -1.66
C GLU A 33 -3.61 -13.66 -0.96
N PHE A 34 -3.96 -13.85 0.31
CA PHE A 34 -4.47 -12.74 1.13
C PHE A 34 -3.29 -11.84 1.50
N LEU A 35 -3.41 -10.57 1.17
CA LEU A 35 -2.38 -9.56 1.42
C LEU A 35 -2.97 -8.37 2.14
N TYR A 36 -2.28 -7.87 3.15
CA TYR A 36 -2.78 -6.75 3.96
C TYR A 36 -1.70 -5.69 4.15
N LEU A 37 -2.13 -4.44 4.07
CA LEU A 37 -1.26 -3.31 4.35
C LEU A 37 -1.13 -3.12 5.86
N ALA A 38 0.10 -2.95 6.33
CA ALA A 38 0.37 -2.66 7.74
C ALA A 38 1.35 -1.50 7.83
N TRP A 39 1.26 -0.70 8.88
CA TRP A 39 2.16 0.44 9.05
C TRP A 39 2.40 0.76 10.51
N GLU A 40 3.54 1.39 10.75
CA GLU A 40 3.96 1.85 12.07
C GLU A 40 3.75 3.35 12.18
N LEU A 41 3.21 3.79 13.33
CA LEU A 41 3.07 5.20 13.65
C LEU A 41 4.07 5.58 14.73
N ASN A 42 4.73 6.73 14.55
CA ASN A 42 5.59 7.35 15.55
C ASN A 42 6.73 6.46 16.07
N GLY A 43 7.31 5.65 15.18
CA GLY A 43 8.50 4.88 15.49
C GLY A 43 9.76 5.74 15.47
N THR A 44 10.92 5.10 15.49
CA THR A 44 12.20 5.80 15.59
C THR A 44 12.80 6.19 14.25
N LYS A 45 12.30 5.63 13.15
CA LYS A 45 12.77 5.96 11.82
C LYS A 45 12.22 7.30 11.35
N LYS A 46 12.84 7.88 10.33
CA LYS A 46 12.31 9.10 9.72
C LYS A 46 10.93 8.84 9.15
N PRO A 47 10.02 9.83 9.18
CA PRO A 47 8.69 9.68 8.60
C PRO A 47 8.72 9.32 7.13
N VAL A 48 7.75 8.51 6.72
CA VAL A 48 7.47 8.26 5.32
C VAL A 48 6.82 9.50 4.73
N THR A 49 7.29 9.94 3.58
CA THR A 49 6.83 11.19 2.96
C THR A 49 6.20 11.00 1.59
N ASP A 50 6.35 9.84 0.96
CA ASP A 50 5.75 9.59 -0.35
C ASP A 50 5.60 8.09 -0.59
N LEU A 51 4.66 7.74 -1.48
CA LEU A 51 4.41 6.38 -1.94
C LEU A 51 4.60 6.30 -3.44
N TYR A 52 4.99 5.13 -3.94
CA TYR A 52 5.12 4.88 -5.36
C TYR A 52 4.86 3.40 -5.63
N ILE A 53 4.01 3.09 -6.61
CA ILE A 53 3.75 1.71 -7.02
C ILE A 53 4.63 1.38 -8.22
N VAL A 54 5.51 0.40 -8.06
CA VAL A 54 6.41 -0.08 -9.12
C VAL A 54 5.68 -1.16 -9.91
N GLU A 55 5.64 -1.04 -11.23
CA GLU A 55 5.05 -2.06 -12.11
C GLU A 55 6.17 -2.80 -12.84
N GLY A 56 6.20 -4.13 -12.69
CA GLY A 56 7.19 -4.99 -13.33
C GLY A 56 8.04 -5.74 -12.33
N GLU A 57 8.29 -7.03 -12.60
CA GLU A 57 8.95 -7.92 -11.64
C GLU A 57 10.36 -7.45 -11.26
N SER A 58 11.11 -6.98 -12.22
CA SER A 58 12.51 -6.56 -12.01
C SER A 58 12.69 -5.04 -12.04
N GLU A 59 11.60 -4.29 -12.10
CA GLU A 59 11.69 -2.84 -12.13
C GLU A 59 12.07 -2.29 -10.76
N GLU A 60 12.83 -1.21 -10.77
CA GLU A 60 13.25 -0.54 -9.55
C GLU A 60 12.43 0.73 -9.34
N PRO A 61 12.19 1.14 -8.09
CA PRO A 61 11.52 2.40 -7.82
C PRO A 61 12.43 3.58 -8.15
N PRO A 62 11.90 4.80 -8.15
CA PRO A 62 12.75 5.98 -8.26
C PRO A 62 13.82 5.99 -7.17
N ARG A 63 14.91 6.69 -7.42
CA ARG A 63 16.01 6.82 -6.47
C ARG A 63 15.50 7.37 -5.14
N GLY A 64 15.94 6.77 -4.04
CA GLY A 64 15.54 7.19 -2.70
C GLY A 64 14.29 6.49 -2.17
N TYR A 65 13.66 5.62 -2.97
CA TYR A 65 12.52 4.84 -2.52
C TYR A 65 12.95 3.43 -2.13
N TYR A 66 12.24 2.88 -1.14
CA TYR A 66 12.44 1.51 -0.67
C TYR A 66 11.32 0.64 -1.21
N LYS A 67 11.65 -0.41 -1.93
CA LYS A 67 10.67 -1.33 -2.52
C LYS A 67 10.38 -2.47 -1.56
N ILE A 68 9.10 -2.68 -1.26
CA ILE A 68 8.66 -3.86 -0.51
C ILE A 68 8.57 -5.00 -1.50
N SER A 69 9.25 -6.13 -1.23
CA SER A 69 9.46 -7.20 -2.20
C SER A 69 8.26 -8.10 -2.47
N THR A 70 7.13 -7.89 -1.80
CA THR A 70 5.92 -8.69 -1.99
C THR A 70 5.10 -8.16 -3.17
N ASP A 71 4.87 -9.00 -4.17
CA ASP A 71 4.00 -8.68 -5.30
C ASP A 71 2.57 -8.50 -4.79
N LEU A 72 1.97 -7.34 -5.05
CA LEU A 72 0.61 -7.03 -4.59
C LEU A 72 -0.46 -7.85 -5.31
N ASN A 73 -0.11 -8.56 -6.39
CA ASN A 73 -0.97 -9.52 -7.08
C ASN A 73 -0.49 -10.96 -6.88
N LYS A 74 0.23 -11.23 -5.80
CA LYS A 74 0.82 -12.54 -5.54
C LYS A 74 -0.22 -13.66 -5.67
N GLY A 75 0.02 -14.57 -6.60
CA GLY A 75 -0.89 -15.69 -6.85
C GLY A 75 -2.15 -15.36 -7.65
N ALA A 76 -2.37 -14.10 -8.01
CA ALA A 76 -3.59 -13.68 -8.70
C ALA A 76 -3.47 -13.62 -10.22
N GLY A 77 -2.24 -13.70 -10.75
CA GLY A 77 -2.00 -13.72 -12.20
C GLY A 77 -2.08 -12.37 -12.90
N GLY A 78 -2.16 -11.28 -12.15
CA GLY A 78 -2.17 -9.96 -12.74
C GLY A 78 -0.76 -9.40 -12.95
N LYS A 79 -0.66 -8.09 -13.11
CA LYS A 79 0.63 -7.41 -13.24
C LYS A 79 1.42 -7.54 -11.95
N TYR A 80 2.75 -7.56 -12.08
CA TYR A 80 3.62 -7.47 -10.90
C TYR A 80 3.60 -6.03 -10.42
N LEU A 81 3.13 -5.83 -9.18
CA LEU A 81 3.03 -4.50 -8.56
C LEU A 81 3.68 -4.55 -7.19
N TYR A 82 4.49 -3.55 -6.89
CA TYR A 82 5.19 -3.47 -5.61
C TYR A 82 5.01 -2.08 -5.02
N LEU A 83 4.67 -2.04 -3.73
CA LEU A 83 4.63 -0.77 -3.02
C LEU A 83 6.05 -0.35 -2.67
N SER A 84 6.37 0.89 -2.91
CA SER A 84 7.60 1.50 -2.44
C SER A 84 7.30 2.82 -1.74
N PHE A 85 8.23 3.29 -0.93
CA PHE A 85 8.03 4.52 -0.17
C PHE A 85 9.35 5.25 0.04
N SER A 86 9.26 6.55 0.21
CA SER A 86 10.41 7.42 0.42
C SER A 86 10.30 8.13 1.77
N ARG A 87 11.45 8.46 2.36
CA ARG A 87 11.58 9.25 3.58
C ARG A 87 12.26 10.59 3.34
N GLU A 88 12.40 11.00 2.08
CA GLU A 88 13.25 12.14 1.72
C GLU A 88 12.53 13.48 1.70
N GLY A 89 11.22 13.49 1.64
CA GLY A 89 10.45 14.73 1.61
C GLY A 89 10.35 15.38 2.99
N THR A 90 9.62 16.50 3.04
CA THR A 90 9.45 17.27 4.28
C THR A 90 8.05 17.17 4.88
N LYS A 91 7.09 16.57 4.16
CA LYS A 91 5.70 16.49 4.63
C LYS A 91 5.35 15.05 4.96
N PRO A 92 5.31 14.69 6.25
CA PRO A 92 5.04 13.32 6.65
C PRO A 92 3.66 12.84 6.21
N ILE A 93 3.58 11.58 5.79
CA ILE A 93 2.32 10.88 5.70
C ILE A 93 1.91 10.55 7.13
N THR A 94 0.65 10.85 7.46
CA THR A 94 0.17 10.73 8.83
C THR A 94 -0.77 9.56 9.04
N ASP A 95 -1.32 9.00 7.96
CA ASP A 95 -2.20 7.83 8.07
C ASP A 95 -2.30 7.13 6.71
N LEU A 96 -2.70 5.87 6.72
CA LEU A 96 -2.93 5.07 5.53
C LEU A 96 -4.29 4.39 5.62
N ALA A 97 -4.86 4.04 4.48
CA ALA A 97 -6.09 3.29 4.39
C ALA A 97 -6.14 2.55 3.05
N VAL A 98 -7.02 1.57 2.94
CA VAL A 98 -7.28 0.87 1.69
C VAL A 98 -8.77 0.99 1.39
N VAL A 99 -9.10 1.27 0.13
CA VAL A 99 -10.49 1.24 -0.33
C VAL A 99 -10.64 0.19 -1.42
N ALA A 100 -11.81 -0.44 -1.45
CA ALA A 100 -12.14 -1.46 -2.43
C ALA A 100 -13.55 -1.23 -2.93
N GLY A 101 -13.78 -1.42 -4.23
CA GLY A 101 -15.09 -1.20 -4.82
C GLY A 101 -15.25 -1.89 -6.16
N ASP A 102 -16.47 -1.88 -6.67
CA ASP A 102 -16.80 -2.51 -7.96
C ASP A 102 -16.56 -1.56 -9.15
N SER A 103 -16.11 -0.35 -8.88
CA SER A 103 -15.83 0.66 -9.90
C SER A 103 -14.46 1.29 -9.64
N GLU A 104 -13.77 1.66 -10.72
CA GLU A 104 -12.51 2.38 -10.60
C GLU A 104 -12.67 3.76 -9.94
N LYS A 105 -13.91 4.21 -9.76
CA LYS A 105 -14.21 5.51 -9.17
C LYS A 105 -14.46 5.44 -7.66
N VAL A 106 -14.19 4.29 -7.02
CA VAL A 106 -14.35 4.19 -5.57
C VAL A 106 -13.58 5.33 -4.89
N PRO A 107 -14.24 6.15 -4.02
CA PRO A 107 -13.58 7.33 -3.47
C PRO A 107 -12.67 7.00 -2.31
N ALA A 108 -11.70 7.89 -2.07
CA ALA A 108 -10.93 7.85 -0.83
C ALA A 108 -11.81 8.25 0.35
N PRO A 109 -11.49 7.78 1.57
CA PRO A 109 -12.16 8.29 2.76
C PRO A 109 -11.95 9.80 2.90
N ALA A 110 -12.86 10.46 3.63
CA ALA A 110 -12.77 11.91 3.82
C ALA A 110 -11.40 12.28 4.40
N GLY A 111 -10.75 13.28 3.80
CA GLY A 111 -9.44 13.76 4.22
C GLY A 111 -8.26 12.97 3.68
N PHE A 112 -8.50 11.84 3.00
CA PHE A 112 -7.45 11.04 2.40
C PHE A 112 -7.30 11.37 0.91
N THR A 113 -6.10 11.17 0.39
CA THR A 113 -5.80 11.21 -1.04
C THR A 113 -5.65 9.78 -1.54
N ARG A 114 -6.27 9.47 -2.67
CA ARG A 114 -6.16 8.13 -3.28
C ARG A 114 -4.95 8.07 -4.20
N TYR A 115 -4.09 7.06 -4.02
CA TYR A 115 -3.05 6.76 -4.99
C TYR A 115 -3.70 6.03 -6.16
N ASP A 116 -3.64 6.59 -7.37
CA ASP A 116 -4.45 6.14 -8.50
C ASP A 116 -3.81 4.99 -9.28
N GLN A 117 -3.52 3.91 -8.60
CA GLN A 117 -3.12 2.65 -9.22
C GLN A 117 -3.96 1.54 -8.62
N ASP A 118 -4.78 0.88 -9.45
CA ASP A 118 -5.53 -0.30 -9.01
C ASP A 118 -4.56 -1.43 -8.70
N LEU A 119 -4.61 -1.92 -7.47
CA LEU A 119 -3.69 -2.97 -7.01
C LEU A 119 -4.05 -4.34 -7.58
N ASN A 120 -5.22 -4.50 -8.19
CA ASN A 120 -5.60 -5.71 -8.91
C ASN A 120 -5.46 -5.54 -10.43
N ALA A 121 -4.67 -4.59 -10.87
CA ALA A 121 -4.48 -4.33 -12.30
C ALA A 121 -4.06 -5.60 -13.04
N GLY A 122 -4.78 -5.93 -14.11
CA GLY A 122 -4.53 -7.14 -14.89
C GLY A 122 -5.05 -8.42 -14.27
N ALA A 123 -5.59 -8.37 -13.05
CA ALA A 123 -6.21 -9.51 -12.38
C ALA A 123 -7.72 -9.26 -12.29
N LYS A 124 -8.47 -10.31 -11.99
CA LYS A 124 -9.89 -10.17 -11.70
C LYS A 124 -10.05 -9.70 -10.25
N GLY A 125 -11.22 -9.16 -9.93
CA GLY A 125 -11.53 -8.76 -8.58
C GLY A 125 -11.93 -7.30 -8.49
N LYS A 126 -11.98 -6.79 -7.26
CA LYS A 126 -12.38 -5.42 -7.00
C LYS A 126 -11.28 -4.44 -7.39
N PHE A 127 -11.68 -3.20 -7.64
CA PHE A 127 -10.73 -2.09 -7.75
C PHE A 127 -10.25 -1.76 -6.35
N ILE A 128 -8.95 -1.77 -6.13
CA ILE A 128 -8.36 -1.59 -4.80
C ILE A 128 -7.28 -0.52 -4.89
N TYR A 129 -7.37 0.45 -3.98
CA TYR A 129 -6.44 1.58 -3.95
C TYR A 129 -5.93 1.82 -2.55
N ILE A 130 -4.65 2.20 -2.45
CA ILE A 130 -4.08 2.70 -1.21
C ILE A 130 -4.36 4.20 -1.13
N CYS A 131 -4.77 4.65 0.04
CA CYS A 131 -5.04 6.06 0.32
C CYS A 131 -4.16 6.53 1.47
N TYR A 132 -3.87 7.82 1.49
CA TYR A 132 -3.00 8.37 2.52
C TYR A 132 -3.46 9.77 2.93
N LYS A 133 -3.17 10.10 4.19
CA LYS A 133 -3.23 11.48 4.67
C LYS A 133 -1.80 11.99 4.78
N GLN A 134 -1.61 13.27 4.49
CA GLN A 134 -0.30 13.88 4.53
C GLN A 134 -0.39 15.22 5.22
N GLN A 135 0.62 15.55 6.00
CA GLN A 135 0.69 16.85 6.66
C GLN A 135 0.76 17.97 5.62
N ALA A 136 0.00 19.01 5.86
CA ALA A 136 -0.07 20.16 4.95
C ALA A 136 1.25 20.96 4.91
#